data_0711441166cae7ab214004eae981fb7f
#
_entry.id   0711441166cae7ab214004eae981fb7f
#
_cell.length_a   1.000
_cell.length_b   1.000
_cell.length_c   1.000
_cell.angle_alpha   90.00
_cell.angle_beta   90.00
_cell.angle_gamma   90.00
#
_symmetry.space_group_name_H-M   'P 1'
#
loop_
_entity.id
_entity.type
_entity.pdbx_description
1 polymer ?
#
loop_
_entity_poly.entity_id
_entity_poly.type
_entity_poly.pdbx_seq_one_letter_code
_entity_poly.pdbx_strand_id
1 'polypeptide(L)'
;MFSTGKSDLAARQRKPDIAPQDAPEPIAEEVLGEFIRLDAATFGGWALAPAFPDRRLVVEIWLEGVFVQAVRADTFVPELRARFGSDGCHGFICRIPEWAATARGMASAYLANTNHVVGSPLTLDATGNVVRKFDVPGHVRWLGGLRLNGWA
;
A
#
# COMPACT_ATOMS: atom_id res chain seq x y z
N MET A 1 -54.94 -9.60 12.48
CA MET A 1 -54.90 -8.72 11.31
C MET A 1 -53.86 -7.63 11.37
N PHE A 2 -53.67 -7.03 12.52
CA PHE A 2 -52.68 -5.92 12.65
C PHE A 2 -51.25 -6.35 12.83
N SER A 3 -50.99 -7.63 13.07
CA SER A 3 -49.63 -8.18 13.24
C SER A 3 -48.83 -8.29 11.94
N THR A 4 -49.50 -8.33 10.79
CA THR A 4 -48.86 -8.45 9.49
C THR A 4 -48.04 -7.21 9.09
N GLY A 5 -48.49 -6.02 9.51
CA GLY A 5 -47.74 -4.78 9.24
C GLY A 5 -46.44 -4.65 10.00
N LYS A 6 -46.36 -5.20 11.21
CA LYS A 6 -45.12 -5.23 12.00
C LYS A 6 -44.11 -6.19 11.44
N SER A 7 -44.53 -7.30 10.87
CA SER A 7 -43.64 -8.27 10.27
C SER A 7 -42.97 -7.70 9.01
N ASP A 8 -43.72 -6.94 8.21
CA ASP A 8 -43.20 -6.30 7.03
C ASP A 8 -42.17 -5.21 7.34
N LEU A 9 -42.39 -4.46 8.43
CA LEU A 9 -41.45 -3.45 8.91
C LEU A 9 -40.15 -4.08 9.43
N ALA A 10 -40.26 -5.19 10.14
CA ALA A 10 -39.11 -5.94 10.62
C ALA A 10 -38.29 -6.53 9.47
N ALA A 11 -38.96 -7.03 8.43
CA ALA A 11 -38.29 -7.51 7.21
C ALA A 11 -37.56 -6.38 6.45
N ARG A 12 -38.14 -5.19 6.40
CA ARG A 12 -37.52 -4.01 5.77
C ARG A 12 -36.29 -3.52 6.55
N GLN A 13 -36.32 -3.62 7.87
CA GLN A 13 -35.19 -3.25 8.72
C GLN A 13 -33.99 -4.21 8.57
N ARG A 14 -34.24 -5.45 8.16
CA ARG A 14 -33.18 -6.44 7.90
C ARG A 14 -32.53 -6.29 6.55
N LYS A 15 -33.12 -5.53 5.66
CA LYS A 15 -32.58 -5.33 4.32
C LYS A 15 -31.15 -4.77 4.28
N PRO A 16 -30.75 -3.85 5.16
CA PRO A 16 -29.36 -3.41 5.23
C PRO A 16 -28.38 -4.50 5.63
N ASP A 17 -28.81 -5.46 6.44
CA ASP A 17 -27.96 -6.56 6.88
C ASP A 17 -27.73 -7.60 5.78
N ILE A 18 -28.62 -7.67 4.80
CA ILE A 18 -28.53 -8.59 3.66
C ILE A 18 -27.67 -7.99 2.53
N ALA A 19 -27.68 -6.67 2.38
CA ALA A 19 -26.94 -5.98 1.32
C ALA A 19 -25.42 -6.27 1.34
N PRO A 20 -24.71 -6.36 2.52
CA PRO A 20 -23.32 -6.76 2.56
C PRO A 20 -23.05 -8.20 2.15
N GLN A 21 -24.05 -9.07 2.23
CA GLN A 21 -23.92 -10.49 1.84
C GLN A 21 -24.09 -10.70 0.34
N ASP A 22 -24.85 -9.84 -0.31
CA ASP A 22 -25.06 -9.85 -1.77
C ASP A 22 -23.94 -9.08 -2.49
N ALA A 23 -23.22 -8.21 -1.79
CA ALA A 23 -22.01 -7.65 -2.32
C ALA A 23 -21.00 -8.79 -2.49
N PRO A 24 -20.37 -8.97 -3.67
CA PRO A 24 -19.30 -9.92 -3.81
C PRO A 24 -18.29 -9.57 -2.71
N GLU A 25 -18.02 -10.55 -1.83
CA GLU A 25 -16.93 -10.41 -0.89
C GLU A 25 -15.73 -9.87 -1.69
N PRO A 26 -15.07 -8.81 -1.22
CA PRO A 26 -13.83 -8.43 -1.85
C PRO A 26 -12.96 -9.67 -1.77
N ILE A 27 -12.81 -10.37 -2.87
CA ILE A 27 -11.79 -11.38 -3.02
C ILE A 27 -10.58 -10.65 -2.51
N ALA A 28 -9.95 -11.17 -1.48
CA ALA A 28 -8.72 -10.60 -0.96
C ALA A 28 -7.74 -10.67 -2.13
N GLU A 29 -7.78 -9.64 -2.95
CA GLU A 29 -6.92 -9.54 -4.12
C GLU A 29 -5.51 -9.54 -3.58
N GLU A 30 -4.75 -10.53 -3.95
CA GLU A 30 -3.34 -10.55 -3.64
C GLU A 30 -2.72 -9.30 -4.24
N VAL A 31 -2.20 -8.43 -3.39
CA VAL A 31 -1.42 -7.28 -3.80
C VAL A 31 0.01 -7.50 -3.38
N LEU A 32 0.87 -7.53 -4.34
CA LEU A 32 2.32 -7.59 -4.13
C LEU A 32 2.88 -6.19 -4.18
N GLY A 33 3.90 -5.93 -3.38
CA GLY A 33 4.50 -4.62 -3.36
C GLY A 33 5.74 -4.52 -2.49
N GLU A 34 6.41 -3.41 -2.65
CA GLU A 34 7.57 -3.01 -1.87
C GLU A 34 7.43 -1.55 -1.48
N PHE A 35 7.83 -1.23 -0.26
CA PHE A 35 7.84 0.12 0.26
C PHE A 35 9.22 0.41 0.84
N ILE A 36 9.86 1.46 0.34
CA ILE A 36 11.23 1.82 0.70
C ILE A 36 11.37 3.32 0.90
N ARG A 37 12.39 3.72 1.64
CA ARG A 37 12.81 5.10 1.74
C ARG A 37 13.96 5.34 0.77
N LEU A 38 13.81 6.33 -0.11
CA LEU A 38 14.81 6.71 -1.11
C LEU A 38 15.78 7.74 -0.55
N ASP A 39 15.26 8.74 0.13
CA ASP A 39 16.03 9.79 0.81
C ASP A 39 15.23 10.38 1.98
N ALA A 40 15.77 11.43 2.60
CA ALA A 40 15.14 12.07 3.76
C ALA A 40 13.70 12.57 3.50
N ALA A 41 13.36 12.91 2.27
CA ALA A 41 12.08 13.51 1.90
C ALA A 41 11.28 12.66 0.90
N THR A 42 11.76 11.46 0.55
CA THR A 42 11.16 10.68 -0.54
C THR A 42 11.00 9.21 -0.17
N PHE A 43 9.80 8.72 -0.29
CA PHE A 43 9.48 7.29 -0.29
C PHE A 43 9.22 6.80 -1.71
N GLY A 44 9.40 5.52 -1.93
CA GLY A 44 9.11 4.89 -3.19
C GLY A 44 8.80 3.42 -3.03
N GLY A 45 8.56 2.78 -4.13
CA GLY A 45 8.26 1.36 -4.17
C GLY A 45 7.44 0.98 -5.39
N TRP A 46 6.73 -0.11 -5.27
CA TRP A 46 5.81 -0.57 -6.30
C TRP A 46 4.64 -1.32 -5.68
N ALA A 47 3.53 -1.38 -6.40
CA ALA A 47 2.34 -2.13 -6.00
C ALA A 47 1.66 -2.71 -7.23
N LEU A 48 1.41 -4.01 -7.21
CA LEU A 48 0.83 -4.77 -8.32
C LEU A 48 -0.20 -5.76 -7.80
N ALA A 49 -1.36 -5.81 -8.43
CA ALA A 49 -2.32 -6.89 -8.29
C ALA A 49 -2.12 -7.89 -9.44
N PRO A 50 -1.53 -9.07 -9.21
CA PRO A 50 -1.20 -10.01 -10.28
C PRO A 50 -2.40 -10.49 -11.08
N ALA A 51 -3.57 -10.56 -10.45
CA ALA A 51 -4.83 -10.91 -11.13
C ALA A 51 -5.32 -9.83 -12.10
N PHE A 52 -4.88 -8.59 -11.93
CA PHE A 52 -5.27 -7.44 -12.75
C PHE A 52 -4.02 -6.61 -13.11
N PRO A 53 -3.14 -7.13 -13.95
CA PRO A 53 -1.82 -6.54 -14.21
C PRO A 53 -1.88 -5.17 -14.92
N ASP A 54 -3.01 -4.83 -15.51
CA ASP A 54 -3.21 -3.53 -16.17
C ASP A 54 -3.78 -2.47 -15.22
N ARG A 55 -4.20 -2.88 -14.01
CA ARG A 55 -4.78 -1.97 -13.03
C ARG A 55 -3.71 -1.13 -12.35
N ARG A 56 -3.90 0.18 -12.35
CA ARG A 56 -3.05 1.11 -11.60
C ARG A 56 -3.58 1.25 -10.18
N LEU A 57 -2.79 0.88 -9.23
CA LEU A 57 -3.13 0.99 -7.82
C LEU A 57 -2.79 2.38 -7.30
N VAL A 58 -3.50 2.82 -6.29
CA VAL A 58 -3.20 4.02 -5.53
C VAL A 58 -2.68 3.58 -4.16
N VAL A 59 -1.56 4.13 -3.76
CA VAL A 59 -0.89 3.81 -2.49
C VAL A 59 -0.96 5.03 -1.58
N GLU A 60 -1.41 4.80 -0.35
CA GLU A 60 -1.46 5.82 0.70
C GLU A 60 -0.25 5.66 1.61
N ILE A 61 0.46 6.76 1.83
CA ILE A 61 1.60 6.81 2.75
C ILE A 61 1.13 7.38 4.08
N TRP A 62 1.46 6.69 5.16
CA TRP A 62 1.09 7.02 6.53
C TRP A 62 2.34 7.07 7.42
N LEU A 63 2.41 8.06 8.30
CA LEU A 63 3.45 8.20 9.32
C LEU A 63 2.80 8.26 10.70
N GLU A 64 3.16 7.33 11.58
CA GLU A 64 2.61 7.24 12.94
C GLU A 64 1.07 7.32 12.99
N GLY A 65 0.41 6.64 12.05
CA GLY A 65 -1.04 6.64 11.94
C GLY A 65 -1.64 7.93 11.36
N VAL A 66 -0.81 8.86 10.87
CA VAL A 66 -1.26 10.09 10.20
C VAL A 66 -1.09 9.92 8.69
N PHE A 67 -2.17 10.18 7.96
CA PHE A 67 -2.13 10.21 6.50
C PHE A 67 -1.22 11.34 6.00
N VAL A 68 -0.32 11.02 5.09
CA VAL A 68 0.61 11.99 4.50
C VAL A 68 0.21 12.32 3.08
N GLN A 69 0.12 11.32 2.23
CA GLN A 69 -0.15 11.51 0.81
C GLN A 69 -0.60 10.20 0.15
N ALA A 70 -1.41 10.32 -0.90
CA ALA A 70 -1.71 9.24 -1.82
C ALA A 70 -0.96 9.43 -3.13
N VAL A 71 -0.46 8.36 -3.70
CA VAL A 71 0.29 8.36 -4.95
C VAL A 71 -0.15 7.20 -5.83
N ARG A 72 -0.25 7.45 -7.12
CA ARG A 72 -0.58 6.42 -8.10
C ARG A 72 0.67 5.61 -8.47
N ALA A 73 0.53 4.30 -8.49
CA ALA A 73 1.58 3.39 -8.92
C ALA A 73 1.51 3.24 -10.46
N ASP A 74 2.16 4.14 -11.18
CA ASP A 74 2.18 4.21 -12.64
C ASP A 74 3.57 4.45 -13.23
N THR A 75 4.60 4.47 -12.40
CA THR A 75 5.98 4.62 -12.82
C THR A 75 6.52 3.29 -13.39
N PHE A 76 7.21 3.37 -14.50
CA PHE A 76 7.76 2.18 -15.15
C PHE A 76 8.90 1.53 -14.34
N VAL A 77 8.78 0.22 -14.16
CA VAL A 77 9.73 -0.62 -13.43
C VAL A 77 10.04 -1.84 -14.30
N PRO A 78 11.19 -1.87 -14.97
CA PRO A 78 11.54 -2.94 -15.92
C PRO A 78 11.47 -4.35 -15.32
N GLU A 79 11.87 -4.48 -14.08
CA GLU A 79 11.90 -5.76 -13.35
C GLU A 79 10.50 -6.36 -13.17
N LEU A 80 9.49 -5.52 -13.01
CA LEU A 80 8.10 -5.99 -12.86
C LEU A 80 7.54 -6.50 -14.19
N ARG A 81 7.92 -5.89 -15.28
CA ARG A 81 7.57 -6.37 -16.62
C ARG A 81 8.13 -7.76 -16.87
N ALA A 82 9.40 -7.97 -16.56
CA ALA A 82 10.07 -9.26 -16.74
C ALA A 82 9.51 -10.34 -15.81
N ARG A 83 9.21 -9.99 -14.56
CA ARG A 83 8.79 -10.92 -13.52
C ARG A 83 7.33 -11.32 -13.61
N PHE A 84 6.45 -10.39 -13.93
CA PHE A 84 4.99 -10.58 -13.86
C PHE A 84 4.29 -10.53 -15.21
N GLY A 85 5.01 -10.28 -16.29
CA GLY A 85 4.40 -10.18 -17.63
C GLY A 85 3.46 -8.97 -17.80
N SER A 86 3.53 -7.99 -16.87
CA SER A 86 2.79 -6.73 -16.94
C SER A 86 3.50 -5.73 -17.87
N ASP A 87 2.90 -4.56 -18.07
CA ASP A 87 3.57 -3.47 -18.78
C ASP A 87 4.71 -2.83 -17.96
N GLY A 88 4.84 -3.18 -16.67
CA GLY A 88 5.86 -2.68 -15.76
C GLY A 88 5.55 -1.35 -15.09
N CYS A 89 4.43 -0.71 -15.41
CA CYS A 89 4.07 0.60 -14.85
C CYS A 89 3.34 0.47 -13.51
N HIS A 90 4.04 0.04 -12.47
CA HIS A 90 3.48 -0.19 -11.13
C HIS A 90 4.34 0.43 -10.02
N GLY A 91 5.37 1.18 -10.37
CA GLY A 91 6.19 1.91 -9.43
C GLY A 91 5.52 3.18 -8.94
N PHE A 92 5.92 3.64 -7.76
CA PHE A 92 5.53 4.94 -7.23
C PHE A 92 6.72 5.63 -6.57
N ILE A 93 6.72 6.96 -6.62
CA ILE A 93 7.64 7.82 -5.90
C ILE A 93 6.80 8.91 -5.25
N CYS A 94 6.97 9.09 -3.95
CA CYS A 94 6.22 10.04 -3.15
C CYS A 94 7.17 10.96 -2.41
N ARG A 95 7.15 12.25 -2.75
CA ARG A 95 7.84 13.27 -1.97
C ARG A 95 6.96 13.71 -0.81
N ILE A 96 7.47 13.57 0.39
CA ILE A 96 6.76 13.93 1.60
C ILE A 96 6.99 15.40 1.96
N PRO A 97 6.02 16.07 2.61
CA PRO A 97 6.19 17.44 3.08
C PRO A 97 7.27 17.53 4.17
N GLU A 98 7.83 18.72 4.35
CA GLU A 98 8.93 18.96 5.31
C GLU A 98 8.60 18.50 6.73
N TRP A 99 7.38 18.72 7.21
CA TRP A 99 6.99 18.30 8.55
C TRP A 99 7.06 16.78 8.74
N ALA A 100 6.87 16.02 7.67
CA ALA A 100 6.95 14.57 7.68
C ALA A 100 8.38 14.04 7.47
N ALA A 101 9.26 14.85 6.87
CA ALA A 101 10.63 14.43 6.57
C ALA A 101 11.47 14.18 7.83
N THR A 102 11.14 14.84 8.95
CA THR A 102 11.78 14.67 10.27
C THR A 102 10.98 13.79 11.22
N ALA A 103 9.90 13.17 10.75
CA ALA A 103 9.08 12.30 11.58
C ALA A 103 9.86 11.07 12.03
N ARG A 104 9.60 10.68 13.27
CA ARG A 104 10.11 9.44 13.87
C ARG A 104 9.00 8.41 13.88
N GLY A 105 9.35 7.17 14.05
CA GLY A 105 8.44 6.08 14.27
C GLY A 105 8.16 5.26 13.03
N MET A 106 6.93 4.85 12.81
CA MET A 106 6.60 3.91 11.76
C MET A 106 6.02 4.61 10.53
N ALA A 107 6.63 4.34 9.38
CA ALA A 107 6.09 4.68 8.07
C ALA A 107 5.46 3.44 7.44
N SER A 108 4.27 3.55 6.91
CA SER A 108 3.54 2.45 6.28
C SER A 108 2.92 2.90 4.96
N ALA A 109 2.83 1.97 4.04
CA ALA A 109 2.11 2.15 2.79
C ALA A 109 0.91 1.21 2.75
N TYR A 110 -0.24 1.73 2.36
CA TYR A 110 -1.48 0.96 2.23
C TYR A 110 -2.06 1.13 0.84
N LEU A 111 -2.73 0.11 0.36
CA LEU A 111 -3.59 0.25 -0.81
C LEU A 111 -4.77 1.17 -0.43
N ALA A 112 -4.99 2.20 -1.23
CA ALA A 112 -5.99 3.23 -0.96
C ALA A 112 -7.37 2.64 -0.68
N ASN A 113 -8.03 3.19 0.34
CA ASN A 113 -9.34 2.78 0.83
C ASN A 113 -9.41 1.33 1.34
N THR A 114 -8.28 0.74 1.69
CA THR A 114 -8.21 -0.59 2.28
C THR A 114 -7.26 -0.62 3.46
N ASN A 115 -7.27 -1.73 4.21
CA ASN A 115 -6.27 -1.99 5.25
C ASN A 115 -5.11 -2.87 4.75
N HIS A 116 -5.00 -3.03 3.45
CA HIS A 116 -3.96 -3.88 2.85
C HIS A 116 -2.62 -3.14 2.82
N VAL A 117 -1.64 -3.69 3.52
CA VAL A 117 -0.29 -3.11 3.59
C VAL A 117 0.48 -3.42 2.31
N VAL A 118 1.09 -2.41 1.72
CA VAL A 118 1.97 -2.54 0.55
C VAL A 118 3.42 -2.63 1.04
N GLY A 119 4.05 -3.76 0.82
CA GLY A 119 5.40 -4.01 1.31
C GLY A 119 5.46 -4.18 2.83
N SER A 120 6.60 -3.84 3.41
CA SER A 120 6.81 -3.87 4.86
C SER A 120 6.87 -2.48 5.44
N PRO A 121 6.27 -2.22 6.61
CA PRO A 121 6.42 -0.95 7.31
C PRO A 121 7.89 -0.66 7.62
N LEU A 122 8.26 0.63 7.59
CA LEU A 122 9.59 1.10 7.85
C LEU A 122 9.64 1.79 9.21
N THR A 123 10.61 1.44 10.04
CA THR A 123 10.88 2.18 11.28
C THR A 123 11.90 3.28 10.97
N LEU A 124 11.54 4.52 11.30
CA LEU A 124 12.37 5.70 11.10
C LEU A 124 13.01 6.10 12.41
N ASP A 125 14.29 6.41 12.39
CA ASP A 125 15.01 6.97 13.53
C ASP A 125 14.78 8.49 13.68
N ALA A 126 15.45 9.08 14.66
CA ALA A 126 15.37 10.52 14.92
C ALA A 126 15.86 11.41 13.77
N THR A 127 16.68 10.87 12.88
CA THR A 127 17.23 11.57 11.71
C THR A 127 16.41 11.27 10.45
N GLY A 128 15.35 10.49 10.61
CA GLY A 128 14.51 10.05 9.51
C GLY A 128 15.13 8.92 8.67
N ASN A 129 16.20 8.30 9.12
CA ASN A 129 16.75 7.13 8.45
C ASN A 129 15.93 5.88 8.78
N VAL A 130 15.94 4.91 7.91
CA VAL A 130 15.33 3.61 8.17
C VAL A 130 16.19 2.85 9.17
N VAL A 131 15.63 2.52 10.32
CA VAL A 131 16.29 1.66 11.30
C VAL A 131 16.23 0.22 10.81
N ARG A 132 17.37 -0.36 10.57
CA ARG A 132 17.47 -1.77 10.23
C ARG A 132 17.24 -2.62 11.48
N LYS A 133 16.24 -3.46 11.44
CA LYS A 133 15.88 -4.33 12.54
C LYS A 133 16.85 -5.51 12.71
N PHE A 134 17.62 -5.80 11.67
CA PHE A 134 18.60 -6.90 11.67
C PHE A 134 19.91 -6.39 11.09
N ASP A 135 20.96 -6.59 11.86
CA ASP A 135 22.34 -6.36 11.42
C ASP A 135 22.80 -7.57 10.58
N VAL A 136 22.22 -7.70 9.39
CA VAL A 136 22.68 -8.69 8.45
C VAL A 136 23.87 -8.08 7.71
N PRO A 137 25.05 -8.72 7.74
CA PRO A 137 26.17 -8.23 6.96
C PRO A 137 25.80 -8.27 5.48
N GLY A 138 25.61 -7.11 4.92
CA GLY A 138 25.23 -6.96 3.53
C GLY A 138 25.17 -5.49 3.14
N HIS A 139 25.28 -5.22 1.87
CA HIS A 139 25.19 -3.88 1.33
C HIS A 139 24.12 -3.84 0.25
N VAL A 140 23.10 -3.02 0.48
CA VAL A 140 22.09 -2.73 -0.54
C VAL A 140 22.23 -1.28 -0.94
N ARG A 141 22.49 -1.03 -2.21
CA ARG A 141 22.60 0.30 -2.78
C ARG A 141 21.48 0.51 -3.78
N TRP A 142 20.76 1.60 -3.60
CA TRP A 142 19.79 2.08 -4.56
C TRP A 142 20.50 2.81 -5.71
N LEU A 143 20.28 2.35 -6.94
CA LEU A 143 20.92 2.92 -8.13
C LEU A 143 19.97 3.74 -9.01
N GLY A 144 18.80 4.10 -8.49
CA GLY A 144 17.75 4.72 -9.29
C GLY A 144 16.92 3.72 -10.07
N GLY A 145 15.65 4.06 -10.39
CA GLY A 145 14.71 3.05 -10.81
C GLY A 145 14.58 1.95 -9.73
N LEU A 146 13.83 0.93 -9.82
CA LEU A 146 13.76 -0.12 -8.79
C LEU A 146 14.92 -1.16 -8.93
N ARG A 147 16.14 -0.71 -9.09
CA ARG A 147 17.31 -1.58 -9.09
C ARG A 147 17.98 -1.57 -7.73
N LEU A 148 17.96 -2.71 -7.10
CA LEU A 148 18.71 -2.99 -5.87
C LEU A 148 19.98 -3.77 -6.24
N ASN A 149 21.14 -3.24 -5.90
CA ASN A 149 22.40 -3.97 -5.93
C ASN A 149 22.82 -4.25 -4.49
N GLY A 150 23.00 -5.50 -4.19
CA GLY A 150 23.39 -5.90 -2.85
C GLY A 150 24.03 -7.27 -2.81
N TRP A 151 24.72 -7.54 -1.71
CA TRP A 151 25.23 -8.84 -1.35
C TRP A 151 24.87 -9.12 0.11
N ALA A 152 24.66 -10.36 0.45
CA ALA A 152 24.42 -10.83 1.82
C ALA A 152 25.47 -11.86 2.23
#